data_e3f0b407f16135a5333d3293bc9b6944
#
_entry.id   e3f0b407f16135a5333d3293bc9b6944
#
_cell.length_a   1.000
_cell.length_b   1.000
_cell.length_c   1.000
_cell.angle_alpha   90.00
_cell.angle_beta   90.00
_cell.angle_gamma   90.00
#
_symmetry.space_group_name_H-M   'P 1'
#
loop_
_entity.id
_entity.type
_entity.pdbx_description
1 polymer ?
#
loop_
_entity_poly.entity_id
_entity_poly.type
_entity_poly.pdbx_seq_one_letter_code
_entity_poly.pdbx_strand_id
1 'polypeptide(L)'
;MQTVATRLLQNLGLGVVLGIAGVLQAFALAWPFEGASYGRPVAALQLTSLAILAAVMDRSHGALQAFWQAWVFGSAWLLATFWWLFISMHIYGEMHAALAAVAVSLLAIALALYYALAGAVYRRWCHQGLSVYLRALSFASLWMLAELLRGTLFTGFPWGAIGYAHVDSTLRHWLPWVGVYGVSALAAFVCMLVTAKQAEHVEKPSQTWMWAVRLALLAGLAYMWWTASTQQPTAKQDQSGQALHVALVQGNVPQDLKFGAAVPQAIADYRKELLGNTADFIALPETALPVLADNLPEHFWSELKQHFVHHQQLALIGIPMREAGSTAQGQLTNSAMALIPSTTDANYRYDKHHLVPFGEFVPPMFRWFVDMMRIPLGSFGRGALGQPLLAFKGERIAINICYEDLFGEELAQNFSDPEHSPTLMINLSNIAWFGNTVAIEQHLHISRVRAMELGRPMLRATNTGATAIIDAQGVVTHRLASGVQGVLKGEVRGVHSELTPFTQWASKLGLFPLWFSGFAAVFAVAGLAHRARHGRRRFAP
;
A
#
# COMPACT_ATOMS: atom_id res chain seq x y z
N MET A 1 -22.42 21.09 -40.26
CA MET A 1 -21.55 19.88 -40.27
C MET A 1 -20.23 20.19 -39.55
N GLN A 2 -20.14 19.95 -38.25
CA GLN A 2 -18.82 19.83 -37.67
C GLN A 2 -18.17 18.60 -38.32
N THR A 3 -17.07 18.83 -39.01
CA THR A 3 -16.39 17.77 -39.74
C THR A 3 -15.93 16.65 -38.78
N VAL A 4 -15.94 15.39 -39.23
CA VAL A 4 -15.40 14.23 -38.49
C VAL A 4 -14.01 14.55 -37.93
N ALA A 5 -13.21 15.32 -38.67
CA ALA A 5 -11.91 15.80 -38.26
C ALA A 5 -11.94 16.63 -36.97
N THR A 6 -12.92 17.53 -36.80
CA THR A 6 -13.02 18.39 -35.59
C THR A 6 -13.34 17.53 -34.34
N ARG A 7 -14.20 16.53 -34.49
CA ARG A 7 -14.50 15.59 -33.39
C ARG A 7 -13.30 14.69 -33.02
N LEU A 8 -12.56 14.25 -34.03
CA LEU A 8 -11.34 13.46 -33.81
C LEU A 8 -10.28 14.29 -33.06
N LEU A 9 -10.05 15.54 -33.46
CA LEU A 9 -9.12 16.44 -32.79
C LEU A 9 -9.54 16.77 -31.36
N GLN A 10 -10.82 16.97 -31.10
CA GLN A 10 -11.35 17.19 -29.76
C GLN A 10 -11.17 15.94 -28.87
N ASN A 11 -11.45 14.75 -29.38
CA ASN A 11 -11.26 13.50 -28.65
C ASN A 11 -9.77 13.23 -28.37
N LEU A 12 -8.89 13.53 -29.32
CA LEU A 12 -7.45 13.40 -29.16
C LEU A 12 -6.93 14.37 -28.10
N GLY A 13 -7.32 15.63 -28.15
CA GLY A 13 -6.96 16.64 -27.15
C GLY A 13 -7.43 16.26 -25.74
N LEU A 14 -8.64 15.73 -25.61
CA LEU A 14 -9.16 15.23 -24.34
C LEU A 14 -8.37 14.01 -23.83
N GLY A 15 -7.98 13.10 -24.73
CA GLY A 15 -7.13 11.96 -24.40
C GLY A 15 -5.78 12.38 -23.82
N VAL A 16 -5.15 13.40 -24.43
CA VAL A 16 -3.89 13.99 -23.94
C VAL A 16 -4.06 14.57 -22.53
N VAL A 17 -5.12 15.35 -22.30
CA VAL A 17 -5.41 15.94 -20.98
C VAL A 17 -5.60 14.85 -19.93
N LEU A 18 -6.34 13.78 -20.23
CA LEU A 18 -6.55 12.66 -19.31
C LEU A 18 -5.26 11.86 -19.08
N GLY A 19 -4.43 11.68 -20.10
CA GLY A 19 -3.11 11.06 -19.96
C GLY A 19 -2.20 11.86 -19.03
N ILE A 20 -2.11 13.18 -19.23
CA ILE A 20 -1.34 14.06 -18.33
C ILE A 20 -1.90 14.00 -16.91
N ALA A 21 -3.22 14.09 -16.74
CA ALA A 21 -3.85 13.97 -15.42
C ALA A 21 -3.51 12.62 -14.76
N GLY A 22 -3.51 11.51 -15.52
CA GLY A 22 -3.09 10.20 -15.02
C GLY A 22 -1.63 10.19 -14.54
N VAL A 23 -0.70 10.79 -15.30
CA VAL A 23 0.70 10.90 -14.87
C VAL A 23 0.83 11.75 -13.59
N LEU A 24 0.10 12.86 -13.49
CA LEU A 24 0.07 13.70 -12.28
C LEU A 24 -0.50 12.92 -11.08
N GLN A 25 -1.45 12.01 -11.30
CA GLN A 25 -1.97 11.11 -10.27
C GLN A 25 -0.86 10.20 -9.70
N ALA A 26 0.03 9.68 -10.54
CA ALA A 26 1.17 8.88 -10.09
C ALA A 26 2.16 9.73 -9.27
N PHE A 27 2.47 10.93 -9.73
CA PHE A 27 3.38 11.85 -9.03
C PHE A 27 2.83 12.31 -7.68
N ALA A 28 1.52 12.28 -7.50
CA ALA A 28 0.89 12.63 -6.24
C ALA A 28 1.15 11.61 -5.11
N LEU A 29 1.47 10.36 -5.45
CA LEU A 29 1.78 9.31 -4.46
C LEU A 29 3.14 9.54 -3.79
N ALA A 30 4.12 9.96 -4.57
CA ALA A 30 5.44 10.39 -4.14
C ALA A 30 6.04 11.24 -5.25
N TRP A 31 6.43 12.47 -4.96
CA TRP A 31 6.97 13.41 -5.95
C TRP A 31 8.30 12.88 -6.53
N PRO A 32 8.40 12.67 -7.87
CA PRO A 32 9.51 11.94 -8.45
C PRO A 32 10.75 12.77 -8.77
N PHE A 33 10.65 14.11 -8.72
CA PHE A 33 11.74 14.98 -9.12
C PHE A 33 12.63 15.35 -7.95
N GLU A 34 13.94 15.39 -8.20
CA GLU A 34 14.96 15.74 -7.21
C GLU A 34 14.71 17.12 -6.59
N GLY A 35 15.14 17.28 -5.34
CA GLY A 35 15.00 18.51 -4.57
C GLY A 35 14.30 18.28 -3.22
N ALA A 36 13.95 19.36 -2.54
CA ALA A 36 13.38 19.33 -1.19
C ALA A 36 12.02 18.61 -1.09
N SER A 37 11.33 18.40 -2.20
CA SER A 37 10.03 17.70 -2.27
C SER A 37 10.13 16.27 -2.75
N TYR A 38 11.31 15.75 -3.10
CA TYR A 38 11.47 14.38 -3.56
C TYR A 38 10.84 13.38 -2.57
N GLY A 39 10.06 12.48 -3.10
CA GLY A 39 9.39 11.44 -2.33
C GLY A 39 8.18 11.89 -1.52
N ARG A 40 7.88 13.20 -1.43
CA ARG A 40 6.70 13.66 -0.65
C ARG A 40 5.39 13.35 -1.34
N PRO A 41 4.36 12.92 -0.60
CA PRO A 41 3.01 12.78 -1.15
C PRO A 41 2.38 14.16 -1.35
N VAL A 42 1.66 14.35 -2.45
CA VAL A 42 1.08 15.65 -2.84
C VAL A 42 -0.44 15.51 -3.02
N ALA A 43 -1.18 15.52 -1.91
CA ALA A 43 -2.63 15.34 -1.90
C ALA A 43 -3.39 16.33 -2.81
N ALA A 44 -2.96 17.60 -2.89
CA ALA A 44 -3.57 18.59 -3.76
C ALA A 44 -3.46 18.19 -5.24
N LEU A 45 -2.34 17.60 -5.64
CA LEU A 45 -2.13 17.11 -6.99
C LEU A 45 -3.02 15.88 -7.28
N GLN A 46 -3.17 14.97 -6.30
CA GLN A 46 -4.07 13.84 -6.37
C GLN A 46 -5.52 14.31 -6.61
N LEU A 47 -6.00 15.22 -5.76
CA LEU A 47 -7.36 15.75 -5.88
C LEU A 47 -7.59 16.48 -7.21
N THR A 48 -6.62 17.27 -7.66
CA THR A 48 -6.71 17.99 -8.94
C THR A 48 -6.78 17.00 -10.11
N SER A 49 -5.91 16.01 -10.13
CA SER A 49 -5.88 14.98 -11.16
C SER A 49 -7.20 14.21 -11.25
N LEU A 50 -7.70 13.72 -10.12
CA LEU A 50 -8.96 12.97 -10.08
C LEU A 50 -10.17 13.88 -10.36
N ALA A 51 -10.14 15.16 -9.97
CA ALA A 51 -11.17 16.13 -10.29
C ALA A 51 -11.30 16.37 -11.81
N ILE A 52 -10.18 16.37 -12.54
CA ILE A 52 -10.18 16.46 -14.02
C ILE A 52 -10.93 15.25 -14.59
N LEU A 53 -10.60 14.03 -14.15
CA LEU A 53 -11.31 12.82 -14.59
C LEU A 53 -12.80 12.90 -14.25
N ALA A 54 -13.15 13.23 -13.01
CA ALA A 54 -14.52 13.35 -12.54
C ALA A 54 -15.33 14.35 -13.38
N ALA A 55 -14.73 15.52 -13.67
CA ALA A 55 -15.34 16.55 -14.49
C ALA A 55 -15.61 16.09 -15.92
N VAL A 56 -14.69 15.33 -16.50
CA VAL A 56 -14.81 14.79 -17.86
C VAL A 56 -15.86 13.69 -17.92
N MET A 57 -15.84 12.78 -16.96
CA MET A 57 -16.81 11.68 -16.88
C MET A 57 -18.23 12.17 -16.63
N ASP A 58 -18.42 13.19 -15.82
CA ASP A 58 -19.73 13.80 -15.56
C ASP A 58 -20.36 14.39 -16.83
N ARG A 59 -19.54 14.81 -17.80
CA ARG A 59 -19.97 15.39 -19.08
C ARG A 59 -20.00 14.38 -20.23
N SER A 60 -19.60 13.13 -20.00
CA SER A 60 -19.57 12.12 -21.06
C SER A 60 -20.99 11.84 -21.60
N HIS A 61 -21.10 11.53 -22.91
CA HIS A 61 -22.39 11.30 -23.55
C HIS A 61 -22.91 9.85 -23.38
N GLY A 62 -22.03 8.90 -23.06
CA GLY A 62 -22.41 7.49 -22.93
C GLY A 62 -21.40 6.66 -22.14
N ALA A 63 -21.80 5.43 -21.83
CA ALA A 63 -21.00 4.48 -21.04
C ALA A 63 -19.66 4.14 -21.73
N LEU A 64 -19.66 3.94 -23.05
CA LEU A 64 -18.46 3.62 -23.79
C LEU A 64 -17.44 4.77 -23.77
N GLN A 65 -17.91 6.03 -23.87
CA GLN A 65 -17.04 7.19 -23.77
C GLN A 65 -16.44 7.30 -22.36
N ALA A 66 -17.24 7.12 -21.31
CA ALA A 66 -16.75 7.12 -19.93
C ALA A 66 -15.76 5.97 -19.66
N PHE A 67 -16.00 4.80 -20.26
CA PHE A 67 -15.05 3.68 -20.23
C PHE A 67 -13.68 4.10 -20.78
N TRP A 68 -13.62 4.62 -21.99
CA TRP A 68 -12.38 5.02 -22.64
C TRP A 68 -11.68 6.16 -21.92
N GLN A 69 -12.42 7.13 -21.37
CA GLN A 69 -11.87 8.24 -20.60
C GLN A 69 -11.18 7.73 -19.32
N ALA A 70 -11.85 6.88 -18.56
CA ALA A 70 -11.29 6.29 -17.35
C ALA A 70 -10.14 5.32 -17.66
N TRP A 71 -10.21 4.60 -18.78
CA TRP A 71 -9.15 3.69 -19.21
C TRP A 71 -7.86 4.42 -19.61
N VAL A 72 -7.96 5.50 -20.39
CA VAL A 72 -6.80 6.33 -20.76
C VAL A 72 -6.14 6.93 -19.52
N PHE A 73 -6.93 7.54 -18.64
CA PHE A 73 -6.45 8.09 -17.37
C PHE A 73 -5.79 7.01 -16.51
N GLY A 74 -6.47 5.88 -16.29
CA GLY A 74 -5.98 4.78 -15.45
C GLY A 74 -4.71 4.14 -16.02
N SER A 75 -4.63 3.96 -17.35
CA SER A 75 -3.44 3.41 -18.00
C SER A 75 -2.22 4.32 -17.83
N ALA A 76 -2.39 5.62 -18.05
CA ALA A 76 -1.30 6.59 -17.85
C ALA A 76 -0.88 6.69 -16.38
N TRP A 77 -1.85 6.70 -15.45
CA TRP A 77 -1.58 6.70 -14.02
C TRP A 77 -0.79 5.46 -13.58
N LEU A 78 -1.29 4.26 -13.88
CA LEU A 78 -0.69 3.02 -13.42
C LEU A 78 0.67 2.76 -14.08
N LEU A 79 0.83 3.12 -15.36
CA LEU A 79 2.11 3.03 -16.05
C LEU A 79 3.16 3.96 -15.39
N ALA A 80 2.78 5.21 -15.11
CA ALA A 80 3.66 6.15 -14.43
C ALA A 80 3.91 5.79 -12.95
N THR A 81 3.00 5.05 -12.31
CA THR A 81 3.20 4.54 -10.94
C THR A 81 4.16 3.38 -10.90
N PHE A 82 4.09 2.45 -11.88
CA PHE A 82 4.79 1.17 -11.85
C PHE A 82 5.98 1.08 -12.81
N TRP A 83 6.41 2.17 -13.43
CA TRP A 83 7.52 2.17 -14.38
C TRP A 83 8.79 1.50 -13.83
N TRP A 84 9.01 1.56 -12.54
CA TRP A 84 10.15 0.96 -11.87
C TRP A 84 10.16 -0.59 -11.92
N LEU A 85 9.03 -1.24 -12.22
CA LEU A 85 8.99 -2.68 -12.53
C LEU A 85 9.85 -3.03 -13.74
N PHE A 86 10.05 -2.09 -14.66
CA PHE A 86 10.97 -2.26 -15.78
C PHE A 86 12.39 -2.57 -15.30
N ILE A 87 12.85 -1.93 -14.22
CA ILE A 87 14.18 -2.18 -13.65
C ILE A 87 14.26 -3.61 -13.13
N SER A 88 13.27 -4.07 -12.39
CA SER A 88 13.22 -5.44 -11.89
C SER A 88 13.27 -6.47 -13.03
N MET A 89 12.50 -6.25 -14.08
CA MET A 89 12.39 -7.20 -15.21
C MET A 89 13.60 -7.13 -16.14
N HIS A 90 14.10 -5.93 -16.47
CA HIS A 90 15.19 -5.77 -17.43
C HIS A 90 16.57 -5.93 -16.79
N ILE A 91 16.83 -5.26 -15.67
CA ILE A 91 18.16 -5.26 -15.05
C ILE A 91 18.40 -6.57 -14.28
N TYR A 92 17.47 -6.97 -13.41
CA TYR A 92 17.66 -8.12 -12.53
C TYR A 92 17.06 -9.42 -13.08
N GLY A 93 16.03 -9.34 -13.91
CA GLY A 93 15.42 -10.49 -14.60
C GLY A 93 15.99 -10.75 -16.00
N GLU A 94 17.03 -10.00 -16.42
CA GLU A 94 17.71 -10.12 -17.72
C GLU A 94 16.79 -10.13 -18.95
N MET A 95 15.56 -9.61 -18.78
CA MET A 95 14.58 -9.53 -19.86
C MET A 95 15.00 -8.49 -20.90
N HIS A 96 14.80 -8.79 -22.18
CA HIS A 96 15.02 -7.80 -23.24
C HIS A 96 14.21 -6.54 -22.98
N ALA A 97 14.84 -5.34 -23.08
CA ALA A 97 14.22 -4.06 -22.68
C ALA A 97 12.86 -3.79 -23.33
N ALA A 98 12.69 -4.09 -24.63
CA ALA A 98 11.42 -3.92 -25.31
C ALA A 98 10.32 -4.81 -24.71
N LEU A 99 10.66 -6.06 -24.34
CA LEU A 99 9.71 -6.99 -23.75
C LEU A 99 9.31 -6.56 -22.32
N ALA A 100 10.28 -6.10 -21.51
CA ALA A 100 10.03 -5.53 -20.19
C ALA A 100 9.11 -4.30 -20.27
N ALA A 101 9.37 -3.38 -21.20
CA ALA A 101 8.54 -2.21 -21.43
C ALA A 101 7.10 -2.58 -21.83
N VAL A 102 6.95 -3.56 -22.74
CA VAL A 102 5.64 -4.06 -23.16
C VAL A 102 4.92 -4.73 -22.00
N ALA A 103 5.59 -5.57 -21.20
CA ALA A 103 4.99 -6.26 -20.06
C ALA A 103 4.47 -5.28 -19.01
N VAL A 104 5.26 -4.27 -18.62
CA VAL A 104 4.82 -3.22 -17.67
C VAL A 104 3.66 -2.41 -18.26
N SER A 105 3.70 -2.08 -19.55
CA SER A 105 2.61 -1.36 -20.21
C SER A 105 1.32 -2.17 -20.24
N LEU A 106 1.38 -3.45 -20.60
CA LEU A 106 0.23 -4.35 -20.60
C LEU A 106 -0.35 -4.55 -19.21
N LEU A 107 0.48 -4.65 -18.17
CA LEU A 107 0.03 -4.70 -16.78
C LEU A 107 -0.77 -3.44 -16.41
N ALA A 108 -0.22 -2.26 -16.69
CA ALA A 108 -0.90 -0.99 -16.39
C ALA A 108 -2.24 -0.85 -17.14
N ILE A 109 -2.25 -1.20 -18.43
CA ILE A 109 -3.43 -1.17 -19.31
C ILE A 109 -4.51 -2.16 -18.81
N ALA A 110 -4.11 -3.37 -18.42
CA ALA A 110 -5.02 -4.39 -17.89
C ALA A 110 -5.62 -3.97 -16.54
N LEU A 111 -4.80 -3.48 -15.61
CA LEU A 111 -5.28 -3.00 -14.31
C LEU A 111 -6.17 -1.75 -14.44
N ALA A 112 -5.97 -0.92 -15.45
CA ALA A 112 -6.83 0.23 -15.73
C ALA A 112 -8.27 -0.17 -16.13
N LEU A 113 -8.50 -1.42 -16.53
CA LEU A 113 -9.84 -1.93 -16.88
C LEU A 113 -10.80 -1.87 -15.68
N TYR A 114 -10.34 -2.04 -14.46
CA TYR A 114 -11.19 -1.90 -13.27
C TYR A 114 -11.83 -0.51 -13.19
N TYR A 115 -11.04 0.54 -13.45
CA TYR A 115 -11.52 1.93 -13.45
C TYR A 115 -12.34 2.26 -14.68
N ALA A 116 -12.01 1.68 -15.83
CA ALA A 116 -12.78 1.80 -17.06
C ALA A 116 -14.19 1.24 -16.91
N LEU A 117 -14.31 0.05 -16.30
CA LEU A 117 -15.60 -0.59 -16.00
C LEU A 117 -16.39 0.24 -14.98
N ALA A 118 -15.75 0.73 -13.92
CA ALA A 118 -16.37 1.63 -12.95
C ALA A 118 -16.93 2.88 -13.63
N GLY A 119 -16.18 3.48 -14.57
CA GLY A 119 -16.61 4.62 -15.37
C GLY A 119 -17.82 4.32 -16.25
N ALA A 120 -17.83 3.18 -16.91
CA ALA A 120 -18.98 2.74 -17.73
C ALA A 120 -20.24 2.52 -16.87
N VAL A 121 -20.08 1.87 -15.70
CA VAL A 121 -21.17 1.64 -14.73
C VAL A 121 -21.73 2.97 -14.22
N TYR A 122 -20.83 3.88 -13.80
CA TYR A 122 -21.22 5.21 -13.35
C TYR A 122 -22.10 5.91 -14.39
N ARG A 123 -21.65 5.98 -15.64
CA ARG A 123 -22.37 6.72 -16.69
C ARG A 123 -23.67 6.03 -17.10
N ARG A 124 -23.72 4.69 -17.12
CA ARG A 124 -24.86 3.90 -17.57
C ARG A 124 -25.99 3.86 -16.55
N TRP A 125 -25.68 3.75 -15.28
CA TRP A 125 -26.67 3.46 -14.24
C TRP A 125 -26.77 4.50 -13.13
N CYS A 126 -25.74 5.27 -12.85
CA CYS A 126 -25.64 6.11 -11.66
C CYS A 126 -25.52 7.62 -11.93
N HIS A 127 -25.86 8.08 -13.14
CA HIS A 127 -25.68 9.47 -13.51
C HIS A 127 -26.97 10.24 -13.78
N GLN A 128 -27.86 9.70 -14.62
CA GLN A 128 -28.98 10.45 -15.18
C GLN A 128 -30.11 10.69 -14.15
N GLY A 129 -30.56 11.95 -14.06
CA GLY A 129 -31.69 12.34 -13.23
C GLY A 129 -31.40 12.38 -11.72
N LEU A 130 -30.14 12.31 -11.34
CA LEU A 130 -29.71 12.29 -9.94
C LEU A 130 -29.13 13.64 -9.50
N SER A 131 -29.25 13.90 -8.20
CA SER A 131 -28.58 15.02 -7.55
C SER A 131 -27.05 14.85 -7.60
N VAL A 132 -26.32 15.96 -7.43
CA VAL A 132 -24.85 15.94 -7.40
C VAL A 132 -24.30 15.06 -6.29
N TYR A 133 -24.97 14.99 -5.14
CA TYR A 133 -24.55 14.15 -3.99
C TYR A 133 -24.63 12.65 -4.30
N LEU A 134 -25.73 12.20 -4.96
CA LEU A 134 -25.88 10.81 -5.35
C LEU A 134 -24.87 10.42 -6.43
N ARG A 135 -24.57 11.35 -7.36
CA ARG A 135 -23.50 11.13 -8.35
C ARG A 135 -22.12 11.05 -7.70
N ALA A 136 -21.84 11.92 -6.74
CA ALA A 136 -20.59 11.88 -5.99
C ALA A 136 -20.46 10.59 -5.16
N LEU A 137 -21.55 10.17 -4.48
CA LEU A 137 -21.58 8.91 -3.73
C LEU A 137 -21.32 7.71 -4.64
N SER A 138 -21.98 7.64 -5.80
CA SER A 138 -21.79 6.52 -6.72
C SER A 138 -20.41 6.50 -7.36
N PHE A 139 -19.85 7.66 -7.72
CA PHE A 139 -18.50 7.75 -8.23
C PHE A 139 -17.46 7.29 -7.21
N ALA A 140 -17.59 7.75 -5.96
CA ALA A 140 -16.74 7.35 -4.84
C ALA A 140 -16.81 5.84 -4.57
N SER A 141 -18.03 5.29 -4.51
CA SER A 141 -18.25 3.85 -4.28
C SER A 141 -17.68 3.00 -5.41
N LEU A 142 -17.86 3.41 -6.67
CA LEU A 142 -17.31 2.71 -7.82
C LEU A 142 -15.79 2.81 -7.90
N TRP A 143 -15.21 3.95 -7.51
CA TRP A 143 -13.77 4.09 -7.38
C TRP A 143 -13.20 3.14 -6.34
N MET A 144 -13.79 3.14 -5.13
CA MET A 144 -13.42 2.23 -4.05
C MET A 144 -13.52 0.76 -4.48
N LEU A 145 -14.63 0.38 -5.12
CA LEU A 145 -14.81 -0.98 -5.62
C LEU A 145 -13.76 -1.36 -6.67
N ALA A 146 -13.36 -0.43 -7.55
CA ALA A 146 -12.30 -0.67 -8.51
C ALA A 146 -10.93 -0.89 -7.83
N GLU A 147 -10.61 -0.11 -6.78
CA GLU A 147 -9.39 -0.32 -5.99
C GLU A 147 -9.44 -1.62 -5.18
N LEU A 148 -10.59 -1.97 -4.58
CA LEU A 148 -10.78 -3.24 -3.88
C LEU A 148 -10.61 -4.44 -4.84
N LEU A 149 -11.21 -4.39 -6.03
CA LEU A 149 -11.02 -5.43 -7.06
C LEU A 149 -9.53 -5.57 -7.44
N ARG A 150 -8.85 -4.46 -7.69
CA ARG A 150 -7.42 -4.46 -8.01
C ARG A 150 -6.57 -4.96 -6.84
N GLY A 151 -6.98 -4.66 -5.61
CA GLY A 151 -6.28 -5.06 -4.39
C GLY A 151 -6.50 -6.51 -3.95
N THR A 152 -7.51 -7.22 -4.52
CA THR A 152 -7.88 -8.57 -4.06
C THR A 152 -7.86 -9.63 -5.16
N LEU A 153 -8.27 -9.29 -6.39
CA LEU A 153 -8.30 -10.29 -7.48
C LEU A 153 -6.89 -10.65 -7.95
N PHE A 154 -6.71 -11.92 -8.31
CA PHE A 154 -5.42 -12.46 -8.78
C PHE A 154 -4.28 -12.24 -7.79
N THR A 155 -4.55 -12.45 -6.51
CA THR A 155 -3.72 -12.18 -5.34
C THR A 155 -3.59 -10.70 -4.95
N GLY A 156 -4.14 -9.79 -5.72
CA GLY A 156 -4.15 -8.37 -5.44
C GLY A 156 -2.85 -7.64 -5.81
N PHE A 157 -3.02 -6.40 -6.27
CA PHE A 157 -1.92 -5.45 -6.45
C PHE A 157 -2.38 -4.05 -6.00
N PRO A 158 -2.48 -3.80 -4.69
CA PRO A 158 -3.01 -2.54 -4.14
C PRO A 158 -2.03 -1.37 -4.19
N TRP A 159 -0.79 -1.58 -4.60
CA TRP A 159 0.20 -0.52 -4.76
C TRP A 159 -0.36 0.61 -5.62
N GLY A 160 -0.23 1.84 -5.16
CA GLY A 160 -0.72 3.01 -5.88
C GLY A 160 -2.19 3.37 -5.61
N ALA A 161 -2.88 2.77 -4.61
CA ALA A 161 -4.18 3.27 -4.18
C ALA A 161 -4.10 4.77 -3.83
N ILE A 162 -5.09 5.57 -4.29
CA ILE A 162 -4.98 7.03 -4.15
C ILE A 162 -4.99 7.51 -2.72
N GLY A 163 -5.51 6.71 -1.79
CA GLY A 163 -5.48 7.01 -0.36
C GLY A 163 -4.06 7.20 0.20
N TYR A 164 -3.03 6.58 -0.40
CA TYR A 164 -1.64 6.78 0.02
C TYR A 164 -1.13 8.22 -0.20
N ALA A 165 -1.66 8.95 -1.17
CA ALA A 165 -1.33 10.36 -1.38
C ALA A 165 -1.79 11.26 -0.22
N HIS A 166 -2.64 10.74 0.67
CA HIS A 166 -3.25 11.49 1.76
C HIS A 166 -2.59 11.30 3.12
N VAL A 167 -1.46 10.59 3.18
CA VAL A 167 -0.73 10.30 4.44
C VAL A 167 -0.30 11.56 5.21
N ASP A 168 -0.12 12.69 4.53
CA ASP A 168 0.21 14.00 5.11
C ASP A 168 -0.90 15.05 4.94
N SER A 169 -2.10 14.66 4.46
CA SER A 169 -3.24 15.56 4.25
C SER A 169 -4.27 15.47 5.38
N THR A 170 -5.29 16.33 5.32
CA THR A 170 -6.41 16.31 6.27
C THR A 170 -7.19 14.99 6.24
N LEU A 171 -7.20 14.27 5.11
CA LEU A 171 -7.89 12.98 5.00
C LEU A 171 -7.20 11.86 5.77
N ARG A 172 -5.93 12.03 6.20
CA ARG A 172 -5.22 11.05 7.06
C ARG A 172 -5.98 10.63 8.31
N HIS A 173 -6.78 11.55 8.87
CA HIS A 173 -7.54 11.29 10.10
C HIS A 173 -8.66 10.25 9.93
N TRP A 174 -9.01 9.92 8.69
CA TRP A 174 -9.96 8.87 8.38
C TRP A 174 -9.30 7.49 8.21
N LEU A 175 -7.97 7.42 8.07
CA LEU A 175 -7.26 6.13 7.96
C LEU A 175 -7.58 5.19 9.12
N PRO A 176 -7.55 5.62 10.41
CA PRO A 176 -7.90 4.77 11.53
C PRO A 176 -9.38 4.31 11.57
N TRP A 177 -10.24 4.88 10.73
CA TRP A 177 -11.66 4.57 10.68
C TRP A 177 -12.03 3.67 9.51
N VAL A 178 -11.58 4.01 8.33
CA VAL A 178 -12.04 3.42 7.07
C VAL A 178 -10.93 2.84 6.20
N GLY A 179 -9.69 2.94 6.65
CA GLY A 179 -8.51 2.47 5.92
C GLY A 179 -8.24 3.23 4.62
N VAL A 180 -7.22 2.80 3.89
CA VAL A 180 -6.75 3.46 2.66
C VAL A 180 -7.83 3.52 1.58
N TYR A 181 -8.62 2.46 1.41
CA TYR A 181 -9.67 2.40 0.39
C TYR A 181 -10.85 3.32 0.73
N GLY A 182 -11.20 3.43 2.02
CA GLY A 182 -12.20 4.40 2.46
C GLY A 182 -11.75 5.84 2.26
N VAL A 183 -10.47 6.13 2.51
CA VAL A 183 -9.87 7.45 2.21
C VAL A 183 -9.87 7.72 0.71
N SER A 184 -9.59 6.71 -0.13
CA SER A 184 -9.74 6.82 -1.59
C SER A 184 -11.16 7.19 -2.00
N ALA A 185 -12.17 6.56 -1.38
CA ALA A 185 -13.57 6.90 -1.63
C ALA A 185 -13.91 8.34 -1.21
N LEU A 186 -13.42 8.80 -0.06
CA LEU A 186 -13.62 10.18 0.39
C LEU A 186 -12.98 11.19 -0.58
N ALA A 187 -11.77 10.95 -1.05
CA ALA A 187 -11.11 11.78 -2.06
C ALA A 187 -11.92 11.83 -3.37
N ALA A 188 -12.38 10.67 -3.85
CA ALA A 188 -13.20 10.57 -5.05
C ALA A 188 -14.56 11.28 -4.89
N PHE A 189 -15.18 11.16 -3.71
CA PHE A 189 -16.43 11.86 -3.39
C PHE A 189 -16.26 13.38 -3.48
N VAL A 190 -15.23 13.93 -2.85
CA VAL A 190 -14.92 15.37 -2.87
C VAL A 190 -14.67 15.85 -4.30
N CYS A 191 -13.87 15.11 -5.08
CA CYS A 191 -13.57 15.47 -6.46
C CYS A 191 -14.83 15.56 -7.33
N MET A 192 -15.71 14.57 -7.27
CA MET A 192 -16.96 14.57 -8.03
C MET A 192 -17.93 15.65 -7.53
N LEU A 193 -18.04 15.85 -6.22
CA LEU A 193 -18.93 16.85 -5.63
C LEU A 193 -18.57 18.27 -6.07
N VAL A 194 -17.27 18.57 -6.17
CA VAL A 194 -16.80 19.90 -6.59
C VAL A 194 -16.99 20.13 -8.08
N THR A 195 -16.84 19.09 -8.91
CA THR A 195 -16.77 19.22 -10.37
C THR A 195 -18.08 18.94 -11.09
N ALA A 196 -18.98 18.16 -10.49
CA ALA A 196 -20.26 17.82 -11.12
C ALA A 196 -21.18 19.03 -11.24
N LYS A 197 -21.75 19.19 -12.46
CA LYS A 197 -22.77 20.22 -12.71
C LYS A 197 -24.14 19.74 -12.20
N GLN A 198 -24.92 20.65 -11.64
CA GLN A 198 -26.28 20.33 -11.25
C GLN A 198 -27.14 20.05 -12.49
N ALA A 199 -27.95 19.01 -12.44
CA ALA A 199 -28.88 18.70 -13.50
C ALA A 199 -29.99 19.76 -13.52
N GLU A 200 -30.30 20.34 -14.70
CA GLU A 200 -31.28 21.42 -14.87
C GLU A 200 -32.70 21.07 -14.44
N HIS A 201 -33.01 19.78 -14.27
CA HIS A 201 -34.35 19.26 -14.02
C HIS A 201 -34.55 18.61 -12.65
N VAL A 202 -33.60 18.69 -11.75
CA VAL A 202 -33.80 18.31 -10.34
C VAL A 202 -34.24 19.58 -9.63
N GLU A 203 -35.33 19.49 -8.83
CA GLU A 203 -35.73 20.62 -7.95
C GLU A 203 -34.46 21.19 -7.34
N LYS A 204 -34.18 22.44 -7.70
CA LYS A 204 -32.96 23.11 -7.30
C LYS A 204 -33.06 23.27 -5.77
N PRO A 205 -32.31 22.51 -4.96
CA PRO A 205 -32.01 23.05 -3.65
C PRO A 205 -31.48 24.46 -3.90
N SER A 206 -31.95 25.44 -3.16
CA SER A 206 -31.62 26.84 -3.42
C SER A 206 -30.10 26.93 -3.64
N GLN A 207 -29.68 27.72 -4.59
CA GLN A 207 -28.25 27.89 -4.91
C GLN A 207 -27.47 28.24 -3.65
N THR A 208 -28.11 28.91 -2.71
CA THR A 208 -27.66 29.17 -1.33
C THR A 208 -27.42 27.89 -0.53
N TRP A 209 -28.29 26.88 -0.59
CA TRP A 209 -28.10 25.61 0.10
C TRP A 209 -26.89 24.82 -0.43
N MET A 210 -26.69 24.81 -1.75
CA MET A 210 -25.51 24.15 -2.33
C MET A 210 -24.19 24.85 -1.95
N TRP A 211 -24.18 26.18 -1.92
CA TRP A 211 -23.05 26.93 -1.41
C TRP A 211 -22.84 26.69 0.09
N ALA A 212 -23.92 26.62 0.88
CA ALA A 212 -23.85 26.31 2.29
C ALA A 212 -23.24 24.91 2.55
N VAL A 213 -23.63 23.88 1.80
CA VAL A 213 -23.06 22.55 1.93
C VAL A 213 -21.59 22.50 1.46
N ARG A 214 -21.24 23.18 0.36
CA ARG A 214 -19.84 23.30 -0.09
C ARG A 214 -18.99 24.03 0.94
N LEU A 215 -19.49 25.13 1.50
CA LEU A 215 -18.84 25.87 2.58
C LEU A 215 -18.74 25.04 3.86
N ALA A 216 -19.78 24.30 4.23
CA ALA A 216 -19.73 23.40 5.38
C ALA A 216 -18.72 22.26 5.21
N LEU A 217 -18.61 21.70 4.00
CA LEU A 217 -17.57 20.71 3.67
C LEU A 217 -16.17 21.31 3.71
N LEU A 218 -15.98 22.51 3.13
CA LEU A 218 -14.71 23.24 3.19
C LEU A 218 -14.37 23.65 4.62
N ALA A 219 -15.35 24.09 5.39
CA ALA A 219 -15.18 24.41 6.81
C ALA A 219 -14.90 23.14 7.63
N GLY A 220 -15.54 22.01 7.33
CA GLY A 220 -15.25 20.71 7.94
C GLY A 220 -13.83 20.22 7.61
N LEU A 221 -13.40 20.36 6.37
CA LEU A 221 -12.03 20.07 5.95
C LEU A 221 -11.02 21.02 6.62
N ALA A 222 -11.34 22.31 6.70
CA ALA A 222 -10.51 23.30 7.37
C ALA A 222 -10.48 23.07 8.90
N TYR A 223 -11.60 22.70 9.52
CA TYR A 223 -11.67 22.33 10.93
C TYR A 223 -10.85 21.05 11.21
N MET A 224 -10.97 20.03 10.36
CA MET A 224 -10.13 18.85 10.45
C MET A 224 -8.65 19.19 10.27
N TRP A 225 -8.33 20.10 9.35
CA TRP A 225 -6.95 20.59 9.17
C TRP A 225 -6.48 21.35 10.43
N TRP A 226 -7.31 22.23 10.99
CA TRP A 226 -6.98 22.98 12.20
C TRP A 226 -6.79 22.05 13.40
N THR A 227 -7.69 21.09 13.62
CA THR A 227 -7.55 20.07 14.67
C THR A 227 -6.34 19.18 14.46
N ALA A 228 -6.01 18.86 13.19
CA ALA A 228 -4.82 18.11 12.82
C ALA A 228 -3.52 18.87 13.10
N SER A 229 -3.53 20.19 12.88
CA SER A 229 -2.35 21.02 13.05
C SER A 229 -2.16 21.50 14.51
N THR A 230 -3.23 21.59 15.29
CA THR A 230 -3.21 22.08 16.68
C THR A 230 -3.28 20.97 17.72
N GLN A 231 -4.00 19.92 17.45
CA GLN A 231 -3.95 18.67 18.16
C GLN A 231 -2.97 17.77 17.40
N GLN A 232 -1.67 17.88 17.69
CA GLN A 232 -0.87 16.67 17.57
C GLN A 232 -1.72 15.62 18.29
N PRO A 233 -2.09 14.50 17.64
CA PRO A 233 -2.67 13.41 18.38
C PRO A 233 -1.60 13.06 19.41
N THR A 234 -1.69 13.66 20.57
CA THR A 234 -1.31 12.98 21.76
C THR A 234 -2.28 11.79 21.76
N ALA A 235 -1.96 10.72 20.97
CA ALA A 235 -2.14 9.45 21.59
C ALA A 235 -1.60 9.74 22.99
N LYS A 236 -2.43 9.68 24.01
CA LYS A 236 -1.93 9.35 25.33
C LYS A 236 -1.15 8.08 25.01
N GLN A 237 0.11 8.26 24.58
CA GLN A 237 1.08 7.20 24.59
C GLN A 237 0.93 6.76 26.02
N ASP A 238 0.31 5.61 26.19
CA ASP A 238 0.41 4.92 27.45
C ASP A 238 1.93 4.70 27.60
N GLN A 239 2.59 5.66 28.26
CA GLN A 239 4.01 5.67 28.46
C GLN A 239 4.40 4.62 29.51
N SER A 240 3.45 3.77 29.91
CA SER A 240 3.67 2.69 30.86
C SER A 240 4.57 1.58 30.32
N GLY A 241 4.72 1.44 28.98
CA GLY A 241 5.65 0.52 28.35
C GLY A 241 7.11 0.97 28.49
N GLN A 242 8.00 0.02 28.76
CA GLN A 242 9.43 0.28 28.77
C GLN A 242 9.90 0.65 27.35
N ALA A 243 10.73 1.70 27.21
CA ALA A 243 11.31 2.04 25.93
C ALA A 243 12.26 0.91 25.46
N LEU A 244 12.09 0.49 24.22
CA LEU A 244 13.02 -0.41 23.55
C LEU A 244 14.02 0.42 22.74
N HIS A 245 15.32 0.24 23.02
CA HIS A 245 16.36 0.71 22.14
C HIS A 245 16.47 -0.24 20.94
N VAL A 246 16.29 0.28 19.74
CA VAL A 246 16.30 -0.51 18.51
C VAL A 246 17.49 -0.17 17.62
N ALA A 247 18.01 -1.16 16.93
CA ALA A 247 19.02 -1.03 15.87
C ALA A 247 18.51 -1.72 14.61
N LEU A 248 18.18 -0.92 13.59
CA LEU A 248 17.69 -1.40 12.31
C LEU A 248 18.83 -1.34 11.29
N VAL A 249 19.27 -2.49 10.82
CA VAL A 249 20.45 -2.60 9.97
C VAL A 249 20.06 -2.45 8.50
N GLN A 250 20.76 -1.57 7.79
CA GLN A 250 20.69 -1.38 6.35
C GLN A 250 22.00 -1.87 5.72
N GLY A 251 21.98 -3.07 5.12
CA GLY A 251 23.18 -3.70 4.57
C GLY A 251 23.66 -3.07 3.27
N ASN A 252 22.75 -2.44 2.52
CA ASN A 252 23.00 -1.88 1.20
C ASN A 252 23.71 -2.85 0.24
N VAL A 253 23.36 -4.14 0.35
CA VAL A 253 23.92 -5.20 -0.51
C VAL A 253 23.29 -5.07 -1.90
N PRO A 254 24.09 -4.89 -2.98
CA PRO A 254 23.59 -4.82 -4.35
C PRO A 254 22.82 -6.09 -4.72
N GLN A 255 21.70 -5.94 -5.43
CA GLN A 255 20.79 -7.06 -5.72
C GLN A 255 21.43 -8.13 -6.63
N ASP A 256 22.25 -7.74 -7.59
CA ASP A 256 23.00 -8.60 -8.51
C ASP A 256 24.08 -9.44 -7.81
N LEU A 257 24.59 -8.95 -6.69
CA LEU A 257 25.63 -9.65 -5.91
C LEU A 257 25.08 -10.44 -4.73
N LYS A 258 23.82 -10.19 -4.34
CA LYS A 258 23.21 -10.69 -3.11
C LYS A 258 23.18 -12.21 -2.99
N PHE A 259 23.04 -12.92 -4.11
CA PHE A 259 22.99 -14.39 -4.15
C PHE A 259 24.26 -15.02 -4.77
N GLY A 260 25.34 -14.27 -4.84
CA GLY A 260 26.59 -14.68 -5.49
C GLY A 260 27.83 -14.31 -4.67
N ALA A 261 28.76 -13.60 -5.30
CA ALA A 261 30.08 -13.30 -4.74
C ALA A 261 30.06 -12.48 -3.44
N ALA A 262 29.01 -11.68 -3.17
CA ALA A 262 28.92 -10.89 -1.96
C ALA A 262 28.39 -11.66 -0.74
N VAL A 263 27.93 -12.91 -0.88
CA VAL A 263 27.33 -13.68 0.22
C VAL A 263 28.25 -13.81 1.45
N PRO A 264 29.52 -14.24 1.32
CA PRO A 264 30.40 -14.36 2.49
C PRO A 264 30.64 -13.03 3.20
N GLN A 265 30.82 -11.94 2.44
CA GLN A 265 31.03 -10.61 3.00
C GLN A 265 29.76 -10.11 3.69
N ALA A 266 28.58 -10.28 3.08
CA ALA A 266 27.31 -9.90 3.69
C ALA A 266 27.06 -10.64 5.02
N ILE A 267 27.33 -11.94 5.08
CA ILE A 267 27.23 -12.72 6.32
C ILE A 267 28.19 -12.19 7.40
N ALA A 268 29.43 -11.87 7.02
CA ALA A 268 30.42 -11.33 7.95
C ALA A 268 30.00 -9.95 8.48
N ASP A 269 29.51 -9.06 7.60
CA ASP A 269 29.08 -7.72 7.97
C ASP A 269 27.84 -7.78 8.88
N TYR A 270 26.83 -8.57 8.54
CA TYR A 270 25.65 -8.73 9.39
C TYR A 270 25.98 -9.39 10.73
N ARG A 271 26.89 -10.39 10.76
CA ARG A 271 27.37 -10.97 12.00
C ARG A 271 28.06 -9.91 12.88
N LYS A 272 28.91 -9.06 12.30
CA LYS A 272 29.57 -7.95 13.00
C LYS A 272 28.54 -7.00 13.63
N GLU A 273 27.49 -6.63 12.87
CA GLU A 273 26.43 -5.77 13.38
C GLU A 273 25.60 -6.44 14.48
N LEU A 274 25.33 -7.73 14.38
CA LEU A 274 24.61 -8.48 15.42
C LEU A 274 25.39 -8.54 16.74
N LEU A 275 26.70 -8.77 16.68
CA LEU A 275 27.56 -8.90 17.87
C LEU A 275 28.04 -7.54 18.43
N GLY A 276 28.09 -6.50 17.60
CA GLY A 276 28.63 -5.20 17.98
C GLY A 276 27.60 -4.19 18.50
N ASN A 277 26.30 -4.44 18.35
CA ASN A 277 25.27 -3.51 18.79
C ASN A 277 24.83 -3.77 20.24
N THR A 278 24.58 -2.67 20.96
CA THR A 278 24.13 -2.70 22.37
C THR A 278 22.62 -2.42 22.51
N ALA A 279 21.89 -2.33 21.41
CA ALA A 279 20.45 -2.12 21.42
C ALA A 279 19.70 -3.33 22.00
N ASP A 280 18.53 -3.10 22.58
CA ASP A 280 17.67 -4.17 23.10
C ASP A 280 17.18 -5.09 21.98
N PHE A 281 16.83 -4.50 20.84
CA PHE A 281 16.29 -5.18 19.66
C PHE A 281 17.06 -4.81 18.41
N ILE A 282 17.68 -5.80 17.76
CA ILE A 282 18.43 -5.65 16.51
C ILE A 282 17.68 -6.34 15.39
N ALA A 283 17.39 -5.64 14.30
CA ALA A 283 16.68 -6.22 13.15
C ALA A 283 17.49 -6.10 11.87
N LEU A 284 17.65 -7.23 11.19
CA LEU A 284 18.22 -7.32 9.85
C LEU A 284 17.10 -7.30 8.79
N PRO A 285 17.36 -6.85 7.56
CA PRO A 285 16.36 -6.79 6.50
C PRO A 285 15.94 -8.18 5.97
N GLU A 286 14.97 -8.18 5.08
CA GLU A 286 14.52 -9.36 4.34
C GLU A 286 15.67 -10.06 3.62
N THR A 287 15.78 -11.38 3.83
CA THR A 287 16.85 -12.21 3.22
C THR A 287 18.25 -11.60 3.45
N ALA A 288 18.50 -11.08 4.65
CA ALA A 288 19.80 -10.52 5.01
C ALA A 288 20.90 -11.60 4.92
N LEU A 289 20.60 -12.79 5.40
CA LEU A 289 21.42 -13.97 5.19
C LEU A 289 20.85 -14.73 3.97
N PRO A 290 21.44 -14.59 2.77
CA PRO A 290 20.87 -15.17 1.56
C PRO A 290 21.28 -16.63 1.36
N VAL A 291 21.31 -17.38 2.44
CA VAL A 291 21.60 -18.83 2.51
C VAL A 291 20.59 -19.49 3.42
N LEU A 292 20.34 -20.77 3.23
CA LEU A 292 19.49 -21.53 4.15
C LEU A 292 20.11 -21.53 5.55
N ALA A 293 19.26 -21.41 6.56
CA ALA A 293 19.70 -21.46 7.96
C ALA A 293 20.55 -22.72 8.26
N ASP A 294 20.16 -23.86 7.68
CA ASP A 294 20.86 -25.15 7.83
C ASP A 294 22.23 -25.20 7.15
N ASN A 295 22.49 -24.29 6.20
CA ASN A 295 23.78 -24.23 5.48
C ASN A 295 24.82 -23.37 6.21
N LEU A 296 24.42 -22.67 7.28
CA LEU A 296 25.36 -21.94 8.12
C LEU A 296 25.98 -22.88 9.14
N PRO A 297 27.28 -22.72 9.47
CA PRO A 297 27.95 -23.57 10.44
C PRO A 297 27.26 -23.53 11.81
N GLU A 298 27.19 -24.67 12.50
CA GLU A 298 26.54 -24.76 13.83
C GLU A 298 27.14 -23.75 14.83
N HIS A 299 28.44 -23.52 14.79
CA HIS A 299 29.10 -22.55 15.65
C HIS A 299 28.62 -21.10 15.40
N PHE A 300 28.14 -20.77 14.20
CA PHE A 300 27.58 -19.45 13.90
C PHE A 300 26.33 -19.18 14.74
N TRP A 301 25.42 -20.16 14.80
CA TRP A 301 24.19 -20.03 15.58
C TRP A 301 24.42 -20.12 17.08
N SER A 302 25.31 -21.00 17.53
CA SER A 302 25.62 -21.18 18.97
C SER A 302 26.31 -19.93 19.54
N GLU A 303 27.21 -19.31 18.76
CA GLU A 303 27.86 -18.05 19.16
C GLU A 303 26.84 -16.90 19.28
N LEU A 304 26.00 -16.70 18.27
CA LEU A 304 24.96 -15.66 18.31
C LEU A 304 23.99 -15.92 19.46
N LYS A 305 23.50 -17.16 19.64
CA LYS A 305 22.59 -17.49 20.72
C LYS A 305 23.21 -17.19 22.10
N GLN A 306 24.46 -17.59 22.30
CA GLN A 306 25.17 -17.30 23.55
C GLN A 306 25.30 -15.81 23.80
N HIS A 307 25.65 -15.02 22.77
CA HIS A 307 25.75 -13.57 22.84
C HIS A 307 24.41 -12.93 23.25
N PHE A 308 23.31 -13.27 22.53
CA PHE A 308 22.00 -12.69 22.79
C PHE A 308 21.41 -13.08 24.14
N VAL A 309 21.65 -14.29 24.61
CA VAL A 309 21.30 -14.72 25.97
C VAL A 309 22.10 -13.94 27.02
N HIS A 310 23.42 -13.80 26.83
CA HIS A 310 24.28 -13.11 27.79
C HIS A 310 23.91 -11.63 27.92
N HIS A 311 23.64 -10.94 26.81
CA HIS A 311 23.33 -9.51 26.78
C HIS A 311 21.83 -9.20 26.94
N GLN A 312 20.97 -10.20 27.07
CA GLN A 312 19.50 -10.03 27.16
C GLN A 312 18.91 -9.21 26.01
N GLN A 313 19.42 -9.44 24.80
CA GLN A 313 19.04 -8.77 23.57
C GLN A 313 18.19 -9.69 22.68
N LEU A 314 17.43 -9.09 21.77
CA LEU A 314 16.65 -9.76 20.73
C LEU A 314 17.27 -9.50 19.36
N ALA A 315 17.45 -10.53 18.54
CA ALA A 315 17.71 -10.36 17.11
C ALA A 315 16.55 -10.86 16.27
N LEU A 316 16.21 -10.15 15.21
CA LEU A 316 15.28 -10.60 14.16
C LEU A 316 16.04 -10.59 12.82
N ILE A 317 16.08 -11.75 12.18
CA ILE A 317 16.96 -12.01 11.03
C ILE A 317 16.11 -12.48 9.85
N GLY A 318 16.10 -11.73 8.74
CA GLY A 318 15.52 -12.17 7.47
C GLY A 318 16.40 -13.24 6.82
N ILE A 319 15.86 -14.45 6.62
CA ILE A 319 16.59 -15.61 6.13
C ILE A 319 15.63 -16.60 5.43
N PRO A 320 16.00 -17.20 4.28
CA PRO A 320 15.21 -18.28 3.71
C PRO A 320 15.30 -19.54 4.58
N MET A 321 14.16 -20.18 4.78
CA MET A 321 14.07 -21.40 5.57
C MET A 321 13.32 -22.49 4.77
N ARG A 322 13.45 -23.74 5.20
CA ARG A 322 12.58 -24.82 4.69
C ARG A 322 11.22 -24.73 5.37
N GLU A 323 10.17 -25.08 4.63
CA GLU A 323 8.82 -25.17 5.19
C GLU A 323 8.81 -26.04 6.45
N ALA A 324 8.11 -25.57 7.47
CA ALA A 324 8.05 -26.28 8.76
C ALA A 324 7.47 -27.70 8.59
N GLY A 325 8.17 -28.69 9.13
CA GLY A 325 7.77 -30.10 9.02
C GLY A 325 8.05 -30.76 7.67
N SER A 326 8.67 -30.07 6.70
CA SER A 326 9.04 -30.66 5.42
C SER A 326 10.36 -31.43 5.46
N THR A 327 10.50 -32.39 4.55
CA THR A 327 11.76 -33.15 4.33
C THR A 327 12.83 -32.27 3.68
N ALA A 328 14.04 -32.79 3.52
CA ALA A 328 15.17 -32.09 2.88
C ALA A 328 14.88 -31.54 1.47
N GLN A 329 13.81 -32.01 0.81
CA GLN A 329 13.33 -31.55 -0.49
C GLN A 329 12.12 -30.59 -0.40
N GLY A 330 11.73 -30.16 0.83
CA GLY A 330 10.60 -29.28 1.08
C GLY A 330 10.74 -27.90 0.45
N GLN A 331 9.60 -27.27 0.22
CA GLN A 331 9.51 -25.94 -0.35
C GLN A 331 10.21 -24.92 0.57
N LEU A 332 10.85 -23.92 -0.03
CA LEU A 332 11.49 -22.83 0.71
C LEU A 332 10.46 -21.77 1.07
N THR A 333 10.65 -21.11 2.21
CA THR A 333 9.87 -19.96 2.65
C THR A 333 10.77 -18.73 2.80
N ASN A 334 10.24 -17.56 2.48
CA ASN A 334 10.84 -16.28 2.84
C ASN A 334 10.47 -16.01 4.30
N SER A 335 11.45 -16.03 5.19
CA SER A 335 11.19 -16.11 6.63
C SER A 335 11.96 -15.07 7.43
N ALA A 336 11.48 -14.83 8.63
CA ALA A 336 12.19 -14.12 9.68
C ALA A 336 12.35 -15.05 10.88
N MET A 337 13.58 -15.18 11.38
CA MET A 337 13.91 -15.94 12.57
C MET A 337 14.35 -14.99 13.69
N ALA A 338 13.86 -15.22 14.90
CA ALA A 338 14.32 -14.46 16.06
C ALA A 338 15.19 -15.28 16.99
N LEU A 339 16.29 -14.69 17.42
CA LEU A 339 17.11 -15.17 18.55
C LEU A 339 16.61 -14.46 19.80
N ILE A 340 15.85 -15.17 20.61
CA ILE A 340 15.29 -14.64 21.85
C ILE A 340 16.29 -14.90 23.00
N PRO A 341 16.47 -13.97 23.96
CA PRO A 341 17.35 -14.17 25.10
C PRO A 341 16.78 -15.18 26.11
N SER A 342 16.65 -16.42 25.67
CA SER A 342 16.13 -17.54 26.45
C SER A 342 17.09 -18.71 26.37
N THR A 343 17.19 -19.46 27.47
CA THR A 343 17.97 -20.70 27.53
C THR A 343 17.27 -21.88 26.87
N THR A 344 15.99 -21.75 26.54
CA THR A 344 15.23 -22.81 25.83
C THR A 344 15.51 -22.74 24.33
N ASP A 345 15.43 -23.90 23.65
CA ASP A 345 15.71 -24.00 22.20
C ASP A 345 14.57 -23.51 21.30
N ALA A 346 13.56 -22.87 21.87
CA ALA A 346 12.44 -22.33 21.12
C ALA A 346 12.86 -21.10 20.32
N ASN A 347 13.22 -21.28 19.07
CA ASN A 347 13.42 -20.20 18.12
C ASN A 347 12.06 -19.73 17.60
N TYR A 348 11.82 -18.42 17.63
CA TYR A 348 10.66 -17.83 16.98
C TYR A 348 10.90 -17.80 15.46
N ARG A 349 9.84 -18.12 14.70
CA ARG A 349 9.84 -18.11 13.25
C ARG A 349 8.56 -17.45 12.75
N TYR A 350 8.72 -16.60 11.73
CA TYR A 350 7.65 -16.05 10.91
C TYR A 350 7.91 -16.39 9.45
N ASP A 351 6.93 -16.92 8.74
CA ASP A 351 6.99 -17.21 7.32
C ASP A 351 6.08 -16.26 6.55
N LYS A 352 6.61 -15.64 5.50
CA LYS A 352 5.86 -14.71 4.67
C LYS A 352 4.58 -15.36 4.12
N HIS A 353 3.44 -14.73 4.42
CA HIS A 353 2.13 -15.19 3.96
C HIS A 353 1.82 -14.69 2.56
N HIS A 354 1.92 -13.37 2.34
CA HIS A 354 1.57 -12.77 1.06
C HIS A 354 2.78 -12.66 0.13
N LEU A 355 2.87 -13.62 -0.80
CA LEU A 355 3.98 -13.73 -1.73
C LEU A 355 3.85 -12.76 -2.89
N VAL A 356 5.00 -12.25 -3.36
CA VAL A 356 5.08 -11.35 -4.52
C VAL A 356 4.84 -12.13 -5.83
N PRO A 357 3.81 -11.77 -6.62
CA PRO A 357 3.60 -12.37 -7.93
C PRO A 357 4.83 -12.20 -8.83
N PHE A 358 5.20 -13.23 -9.57
CA PHE A 358 6.37 -13.29 -10.45
C PHE A 358 7.75 -13.15 -9.76
N GLY A 359 7.78 -12.85 -8.46
CA GLY A 359 9.00 -12.79 -7.66
C GLY A 359 9.20 -14.03 -6.79
N GLU A 360 8.12 -14.46 -6.12
CA GLU A 360 8.16 -15.57 -5.16
C GLU A 360 7.24 -16.73 -5.56
N PHE A 361 6.29 -16.48 -6.44
CA PHE A 361 5.47 -17.53 -7.06
C PHE A 361 5.03 -17.11 -8.46
N VAL A 362 4.71 -18.10 -9.28
CA VAL A 362 4.17 -17.88 -10.63
C VAL A 362 2.67 -18.12 -10.61
N PRO A 363 1.85 -17.10 -10.96
CA PRO A 363 0.42 -17.32 -11.11
C PRO A 363 0.15 -18.43 -12.17
N PRO A 364 -0.81 -19.35 -11.93
CA PRO A 364 -0.99 -20.55 -12.76
C PRO A 364 -1.12 -20.29 -14.26
N MET A 365 -1.74 -19.17 -14.66
CA MET A 365 -1.96 -18.81 -16.06
C MET A 365 -0.70 -18.28 -16.76
N PHE A 366 0.38 -17.99 -16.02
CA PHE A 366 1.59 -17.33 -16.54
C PHE A 366 2.83 -18.21 -16.52
N ARG A 367 2.72 -19.52 -16.30
CA ARG A 367 3.87 -20.45 -16.34
C ARG A 367 4.63 -20.35 -17.65
N TRP A 368 3.91 -20.36 -18.79
CA TRP A 368 4.51 -20.20 -20.11
C TRP A 368 5.38 -18.94 -20.26
N PHE A 369 4.99 -17.85 -19.62
CA PHE A 369 5.72 -16.58 -19.63
C PHE A 369 7.02 -16.68 -18.84
N VAL A 370 6.99 -17.30 -17.67
CA VAL A 370 8.17 -17.49 -16.81
C VAL A 370 9.16 -18.49 -17.42
N ASP A 371 8.64 -19.58 -18.00
CA ASP A 371 9.48 -20.57 -18.70
C ASP A 371 10.21 -19.95 -19.89
N MET A 372 9.56 -19.03 -20.61
CA MET A 372 10.17 -18.26 -21.69
C MET A 372 11.27 -17.32 -21.18
N MET A 373 11.14 -16.83 -19.94
CA MET A 373 11.98 -15.79 -19.35
C MET A 373 13.24 -16.31 -18.67
N ARG A 374 13.37 -17.63 -18.49
CA ARG A 374 14.47 -18.27 -17.74
C ARG A 374 14.75 -17.63 -16.37
N ILE A 375 13.73 -17.03 -15.75
CA ILE A 375 13.87 -16.47 -14.41
C ILE A 375 14.00 -17.65 -13.44
N PRO A 376 15.05 -17.73 -12.61
CA PRO A 376 15.21 -18.78 -11.62
C PRO A 376 14.24 -18.56 -10.47
N LEU A 377 12.92 -18.63 -10.73
CA LEU A 377 11.90 -18.47 -9.73
C LEU A 377 11.67 -19.80 -9.04
N GLY A 378 12.14 -19.89 -7.79
CA GLY A 378 11.63 -20.89 -6.87
C GLY A 378 10.17 -20.58 -6.52
N SER A 379 9.33 -21.59 -6.42
CA SER A 379 8.03 -21.46 -5.79
C SER A 379 8.23 -21.49 -4.28
N PHE A 380 8.08 -20.34 -3.62
CA PHE A 380 8.14 -20.27 -2.16
C PHE A 380 6.85 -20.81 -1.54
N GLY A 381 6.98 -21.43 -0.37
CA GLY A 381 5.86 -21.77 0.50
C GLY A 381 5.27 -20.55 1.18
N ARG A 382 3.98 -20.64 1.52
CA ARG A 382 3.25 -19.57 2.21
C ARG A 382 3.15 -19.87 3.70
N GLY A 383 3.44 -18.87 4.53
CA GLY A 383 3.08 -18.90 5.95
C GLY A 383 1.57 -18.79 6.19
N ALA A 384 1.12 -19.12 7.37
CA ALA A 384 -0.26 -18.90 7.78
C ALA A 384 -0.56 -17.41 8.02
N LEU A 385 -1.83 -17.02 7.96
CA LEU A 385 -2.28 -15.73 8.51
C LEU A 385 -2.35 -15.81 10.04
N GLY A 386 -2.13 -14.69 10.73
CA GLY A 386 -2.25 -14.63 12.17
C GLY A 386 -1.21 -15.50 12.91
N GLN A 387 0.02 -15.54 12.41
CA GLN A 387 1.10 -16.26 13.06
C GLN A 387 1.40 -15.68 14.47
N PRO A 388 1.98 -16.47 15.39
CA PRO A 388 2.27 -16.02 16.74
C PRO A 388 3.09 -14.72 16.76
N LEU A 389 2.78 -13.82 17.68
CA LEU A 389 3.52 -12.59 17.88
C LEU A 389 4.86 -12.88 18.57
N LEU A 390 5.88 -12.09 18.22
CA LEU A 390 7.16 -12.14 18.91
C LEU A 390 7.08 -11.32 20.21
N ALA A 391 7.21 -12.00 21.36
CA ALA A 391 7.15 -11.35 22.66
C ALA A 391 8.56 -11.00 23.15
N PHE A 392 8.77 -9.72 23.55
CA PHE A 392 10.04 -9.25 24.10
C PHE A 392 9.84 -8.03 25.00
N LYS A 393 10.39 -8.09 26.24
CA LYS A 393 10.35 -6.99 27.24
C LYS A 393 8.96 -6.33 27.38
N GLY A 394 7.90 -7.15 27.42
CA GLY A 394 6.52 -6.66 27.56
C GLY A 394 5.85 -6.21 26.27
N GLU A 395 6.58 -6.11 25.17
CA GLU A 395 6.03 -5.79 23.86
C GLU A 395 5.65 -7.06 23.09
N ARG A 396 4.61 -6.93 22.27
CA ARG A 396 4.12 -7.94 21.33
C ARG A 396 4.32 -7.42 19.90
N ILE A 397 5.26 -8.00 19.19
CA ILE A 397 5.73 -7.51 17.90
C ILE A 397 5.09 -8.35 16.79
N ALA A 398 4.30 -7.70 15.92
CA ALA A 398 3.81 -8.31 14.70
C ALA A 398 4.84 -8.12 13.58
N ILE A 399 5.24 -9.23 12.97
CA ILE A 399 6.21 -9.23 11.86
C ILE A 399 5.43 -9.24 10.55
N ASN A 400 5.95 -8.54 9.57
CA ASN A 400 5.56 -8.65 8.18
C ASN A 400 6.79 -8.47 7.28
N ILE A 401 6.76 -9.08 6.09
CA ILE A 401 7.91 -9.10 5.18
C ILE A 401 7.55 -8.39 3.88
N CYS A 402 8.21 -7.23 3.63
CA CYS A 402 8.20 -6.50 2.37
C CYS A 402 6.78 -6.17 1.89
N TYR A 403 6.31 -6.84 0.83
CA TYR A 403 5.05 -6.65 0.14
C TYR A 403 3.80 -6.81 1.04
N GLU A 404 3.91 -7.51 2.17
CA GLU A 404 2.80 -7.77 3.09
C GLU A 404 2.21 -6.49 3.70
N ASP A 405 2.98 -5.41 3.82
CA ASP A 405 2.47 -4.15 4.34
C ASP A 405 1.48 -3.43 3.38
N LEU A 406 1.31 -3.93 2.16
CA LEU A 406 0.24 -3.47 1.26
C LEU A 406 -1.15 -3.93 1.70
N PHE A 407 -1.26 -5.01 2.47
CA PHE A 407 -2.51 -5.69 2.84
C PHE A 407 -2.90 -5.40 4.30
N GLY A 408 -3.47 -4.21 4.51
CA GLY A 408 -3.84 -3.77 5.86
C GLY A 408 -4.86 -4.67 6.56
N GLU A 409 -5.75 -5.30 5.80
CA GLU A 409 -6.73 -6.28 6.27
C GLU A 409 -6.09 -7.60 6.73
N GLU A 410 -4.99 -8.02 6.11
CA GLU A 410 -4.24 -9.20 6.53
C GLU A 410 -3.45 -8.92 7.80
N LEU A 411 -2.78 -7.76 7.87
CA LEU A 411 -2.09 -7.33 9.09
C LEU A 411 -3.06 -7.13 10.25
N ALA A 412 -4.28 -6.67 9.98
CA ALA A 412 -5.31 -6.49 11.01
C ALA A 412 -5.72 -7.82 11.68
N GLN A 413 -5.54 -8.98 11.03
CA GLN A 413 -5.88 -10.27 11.62
C GLN A 413 -5.05 -10.60 12.87
N ASN A 414 -3.84 -10.04 12.99
CA ASN A 414 -3.03 -10.16 14.20
C ASN A 414 -3.69 -9.50 15.43
N PHE A 415 -4.75 -8.73 15.24
CA PHE A 415 -5.49 -8.00 16.27
C PHE A 415 -6.86 -8.64 16.57
N SER A 416 -7.09 -9.87 16.15
CA SER A 416 -8.36 -10.58 16.35
C SER A 416 -8.67 -10.83 17.84
N ASP A 417 -7.62 -10.98 18.66
CA ASP A 417 -7.70 -10.97 20.13
C ASP A 417 -7.19 -9.61 20.66
N PRO A 418 -8.09 -8.74 21.17
CA PRO A 418 -7.71 -7.43 21.67
C PRO A 418 -6.73 -7.46 22.86
N GLU A 419 -6.83 -8.47 23.75
CA GLU A 419 -5.98 -8.57 24.94
C GLU A 419 -4.54 -8.97 24.58
N HIS A 420 -4.37 -9.76 23.55
CA HIS A 420 -3.07 -10.22 23.05
C HIS A 420 -2.66 -9.51 21.75
N SER A 421 -3.29 -8.39 21.41
CA SER A 421 -3.00 -7.66 20.17
C SER A 421 -1.57 -7.12 20.12
N PRO A 422 -0.99 -6.93 18.92
CA PRO A 422 0.32 -6.31 18.76
C PRO A 422 0.39 -4.93 19.40
N THR A 423 1.53 -4.63 20.00
CA THR A 423 1.87 -3.32 20.53
C THR A 423 2.81 -2.56 19.60
N LEU A 424 3.53 -3.31 18.76
CA LEU A 424 4.54 -2.82 17.82
C LEU A 424 4.52 -3.67 16.56
N MET A 425 4.83 -3.08 15.41
CA MET A 425 4.97 -3.79 14.13
C MET A 425 6.38 -3.62 13.57
N ILE A 426 6.84 -4.60 12.79
CA ILE A 426 8.09 -4.50 12.04
C ILE A 426 7.92 -5.05 10.63
N ASN A 427 8.43 -4.30 9.63
CA ASN A 427 8.55 -4.73 8.25
C ASN A 427 10.01 -4.95 7.90
N LEU A 428 10.35 -6.17 7.49
CA LEU A 428 11.66 -6.51 6.93
C LEU A 428 11.56 -6.46 5.40
N SER A 429 12.38 -5.65 4.72
CA SER A 429 12.19 -5.42 3.30
C SER A 429 13.48 -5.41 2.49
N ASN A 430 13.38 -5.85 1.23
CA ASN A 430 14.42 -5.71 0.23
C ASN A 430 13.86 -5.09 -1.06
N ILE A 431 13.82 -3.77 -1.10
CA ILE A 431 13.31 -3.02 -2.24
C ILE A 431 14.38 -2.77 -3.35
N ALA A 432 15.56 -3.37 -3.22
CA ALA A 432 16.66 -3.23 -4.18
C ALA A 432 16.27 -3.63 -5.62
N TRP A 433 15.29 -4.51 -5.77
CA TRP A 433 14.72 -4.91 -7.07
C TRP A 433 14.23 -3.76 -7.94
N PHE A 434 13.89 -2.62 -7.37
CA PHE A 434 13.32 -1.46 -8.07
C PHE A 434 14.34 -0.34 -8.25
N GLY A 435 15.62 -0.58 -7.89
CA GLY A 435 16.68 0.41 -7.95
C GLY A 435 16.44 1.59 -6.99
N ASN A 436 17.26 2.63 -7.14
CA ASN A 436 17.07 3.88 -6.37
C ASN A 436 16.00 4.75 -7.04
N THR A 437 14.75 4.40 -6.86
CA THR A 437 13.60 5.05 -7.49
C THR A 437 12.57 5.51 -6.47
N VAL A 438 11.55 6.20 -6.95
CA VAL A 438 10.39 6.66 -6.17
C VAL A 438 9.61 5.50 -5.51
N ALA A 439 9.81 4.25 -5.92
CA ALA A 439 9.25 3.07 -5.28
C ALA A 439 9.62 2.98 -3.78
N ILE A 440 10.82 3.44 -3.41
CA ILE A 440 11.28 3.49 -2.01
C ILE A 440 10.35 4.37 -1.17
N GLU A 441 10.03 5.55 -1.67
CA GLU A 441 9.17 6.52 -0.98
C GLU A 441 7.70 6.07 -0.96
N GLN A 442 7.22 5.55 -2.09
CA GLN A 442 5.87 4.96 -2.16
C GLN A 442 5.71 3.85 -1.12
N HIS A 443 6.68 2.96 -0.98
CA HIS A 443 6.65 1.88 0.00
C HIS A 443 6.73 2.38 1.46
N LEU A 444 7.53 3.43 1.71
CA LEU A 444 7.54 4.09 3.02
C LEU A 444 6.15 4.64 3.38
N HIS A 445 5.44 5.28 2.43
CA HIS A 445 4.10 5.80 2.68
C HIS A 445 3.08 4.71 2.94
N ILE A 446 3.22 3.54 2.32
CA ILE A 446 2.39 2.37 2.61
C ILE A 446 2.54 1.98 4.07
N SER A 447 3.76 1.80 4.58
CA SER A 447 4.00 1.46 5.99
C SER A 447 3.51 2.56 6.96
N ARG A 448 3.63 3.85 6.58
CA ARG A 448 3.07 4.96 7.35
C ARG A 448 1.55 4.86 7.48
N VAL A 449 0.88 4.51 6.39
CA VAL A 449 -0.58 4.28 6.40
C VAL A 449 -0.93 3.08 7.27
N ARG A 450 -0.17 1.98 7.22
CA ARG A 450 -0.39 0.83 8.11
C ARG A 450 -0.26 1.22 9.58
N ALA A 451 0.76 2.01 9.93
CA ALA A 451 0.92 2.50 11.30
C ALA A 451 -0.31 3.27 11.78
N MET A 452 -0.90 4.13 10.94
CA MET A 452 -2.10 4.90 11.27
C MET A 452 -3.38 4.04 11.32
N GLU A 453 -3.57 3.16 10.36
CA GLU A 453 -4.75 2.27 10.32
C GLU A 453 -4.83 1.37 11.53
N LEU A 454 -3.70 0.78 11.91
CA LEU A 454 -3.61 -0.19 13.00
C LEU A 454 -3.31 0.46 14.36
N GLY A 455 -2.98 1.75 14.38
CA GLY A 455 -2.69 2.51 15.60
C GLY A 455 -1.45 2.00 16.34
N ARG A 456 -0.45 1.49 15.63
CA ARG A 456 0.78 0.92 16.20
C ARG A 456 2.02 1.47 15.50
N PRO A 457 3.13 1.71 16.22
CA PRO A 457 4.40 2.07 15.61
C PRO A 457 4.86 0.98 14.64
N MET A 458 5.56 1.40 13.57
CA MET A 458 6.11 0.50 12.56
C MET A 458 7.63 0.72 12.46
N LEU A 459 8.40 -0.31 12.75
CA LEU A 459 9.82 -0.37 12.44
C LEU A 459 10.02 -0.87 11.02
N ARG A 460 10.98 -0.31 10.30
CA ARG A 460 11.35 -0.78 8.96
C ARG A 460 12.84 -1.05 8.91
N ALA A 461 13.22 -2.32 8.76
CA ALA A 461 14.59 -2.74 8.45
C ALA A 461 14.67 -3.09 6.97
N THR A 462 15.38 -2.29 6.19
CA THR A 462 15.42 -2.45 4.72
C THR A 462 16.86 -2.65 4.24
N ASN A 463 17.05 -3.38 3.13
CA ASN A 463 18.38 -3.57 2.56
C ASN A 463 18.94 -2.27 1.96
N THR A 464 18.22 -1.63 1.03
CA THR A 464 18.66 -0.43 0.31
C THR A 464 17.71 0.75 0.45
N GLY A 465 16.50 0.53 0.97
CA GLY A 465 15.38 1.46 0.96
C GLY A 465 15.31 2.36 2.18
N ALA A 466 14.12 2.78 2.54
CA ALA A 466 13.85 3.66 3.67
C ALA A 466 13.81 2.88 4.99
N THR A 467 14.98 2.62 5.58
CA THR A 467 15.06 2.15 6.97
C THR A 467 14.59 3.27 7.89
N ALA A 468 13.57 3.01 8.71
CA ALA A 468 12.88 4.06 9.45
C ALA A 468 12.19 3.55 10.72
N ILE A 469 11.96 4.45 11.66
CA ILE A 469 11.06 4.31 12.80
C ILE A 469 9.87 5.22 12.54
N ILE A 470 8.67 4.65 12.54
CA ILE A 470 7.41 5.34 12.28
C ILE A 470 6.55 5.22 13.53
N ASP A 471 6.03 6.34 14.03
CA ASP A 471 5.11 6.31 15.17
C ASP A 471 3.68 5.85 14.76
N ALA A 472 2.82 5.64 15.74
CA ALA A 472 1.45 5.20 15.52
C ALA A 472 0.58 6.24 14.74
N GLN A 473 1.04 7.47 14.62
CA GLN A 473 0.44 8.54 13.84
C GLN A 473 0.99 8.62 12.41
N GLY A 474 1.88 7.65 12.02
CA GLY A 474 2.48 7.60 10.70
C GLY A 474 3.56 8.65 10.45
N VAL A 475 4.09 9.28 11.52
CA VAL A 475 5.21 10.21 11.41
C VAL A 475 6.52 9.43 11.43
N VAL A 476 7.40 9.72 10.47
CA VAL A 476 8.75 9.16 10.43
C VAL A 476 9.60 9.92 11.43
N THR A 477 9.88 9.32 12.59
CA THR A 477 10.65 9.94 13.66
C THR A 477 12.15 9.84 13.43
N HIS A 478 12.59 8.72 12.84
CA HIS A 478 14.00 8.46 12.51
C HIS A 478 14.06 7.80 11.13
N ARG A 479 15.05 8.17 10.35
CA ARG A 479 15.26 7.61 9.01
C ARG A 479 16.73 7.58 8.65
N LEU A 480 17.20 6.49 8.04
CA LEU A 480 18.50 6.40 7.39
C LEU A 480 18.36 6.79 5.91
N ALA A 481 19.39 7.40 5.37
CA ALA A 481 19.43 7.70 3.94
C ALA A 481 19.36 6.41 3.10
N SER A 482 18.64 6.44 2.00
CA SER A 482 18.56 5.29 1.08
C SER A 482 19.89 5.09 0.36
N GLY A 483 20.23 3.83 0.03
CA GLY A 483 21.44 3.50 -0.73
C GLY A 483 22.75 3.65 0.04
N VAL A 484 22.71 3.72 1.37
CA VAL A 484 23.91 3.71 2.21
C VAL A 484 23.92 2.50 3.14
N GLN A 485 25.10 1.97 3.44
CA GLN A 485 25.25 0.98 4.50
C GLN A 485 25.27 1.67 5.85
N GLY A 486 24.52 1.14 6.84
CA GLY A 486 24.49 1.73 8.17
C GLY A 486 23.49 1.09 9.11
N VAL A 487 23.41 1.60 10.32
CA VAL A 487 22.49 1.17 11.37
C VAL A 487 21.70 2.37 11.88
N LEU A 488 20.39 2.31 11.75
CA LEU A 488 19.49 3.29 12.35
C LEU A 488 19.25 2.91 13.81
N LYS A 489 19.73 3.74 14.72
CA LYS A 489 19.49 3.58 16.16
C LYS A 489 18.40 4.55 16.60
N GLY A 490 17.53 4.09 17.49
CA GLY A 490 16.49 4.92 18.07
C GLY A 490 15.78 4.23 19.22
N GLU A 491 14.78 4.90 19.75
CA GLU A 491 13.92 4.42 20.82
C GLU A 491 12.49 4.27 20.30
N VAL A 492 11.82 3.18 20.65
CA VAL A 492 10.41 2.97 20.38
C VAL A 492 9.71 2.46 21.63
N ARG A 493 8.44 2.86 21.80
CA ARG A 493 7.52 2.32 22.81
C ARG A 493 6.34 1.71 22.12
N GLY A 494 5.95 0.52 22.50
CA GLY A 494 4.73 -0.09 22.03
C GLY A 494 3.50 0.69 22.49
N VAL A 495 2.42 0.59 21.72
CA VAL A 495 1.14 1.20 22.05
C VAL A 495 0.19 0.12 22.56
N HIS A 496 -0.20 0.23 23.84
CA HIS A 496 -1.07 -0.71 24.54
C HIS A 496 -2.53 -0.24 24.61
N SER A 497 -2.86 0.90 23.99
CA SER A 497 -4.19 1.48 23.97
C SER A 497 -5.18 0.67 23.13
N GLU A 498 -6.46 1.07 23.18
CA GLU A 498 -7.55 0.50 22.42
C GLU A 498 -7.24 0.42 20.90
N LEU A 499 -7.88 -0.52 20.24
CA LEU A 499 -7.76 -0.73 18.80
C LEU A 499 -8.47 0.40 18.05
N THR A 500 -7.90 0.81 16.91
CA THR A 500 -8.58 1.73 16.00
C THR A 500 -9.89 1.13 15.47
N PRO A 501 -10.88 1.94 15.09
CA PRO A 501 -12.10 1.43 14.46
C PRO A 501 -11.82 0.57 13.24
N PHE A 502 -10.83 0.95 12.39
CA PHE A 502 -10.39 0.12 11.26
C PHE A 502 -9.96 -1.26 11.73
N THR A 503 -9.07 -1.32 12.72
CA THR A 503 -8.57 -2.59 13.26
C THR A 503 -9.68 -3.45 13.84
N GLN A 504 -10.65 -2.84 14.57
CA GLN A 504 -11.77 -3.55 15.17
C GLN A 504 -12.65 -4.29 14.16
N TRP A 505 -12.95 -3.66 13.02
CA TRP A 505 -13.77 -4.31 12.01
C TRP A 505 -12.94 -5.14 11.02
N ALA A 506 -11.73 -4.68 10.63
CA ALA A 506 -10.91 -5.38 9.63
C ALA A 506 -10.35 -6.70 10.17
N SER A 507 -10.00 -6.78 11.46
CA SER A 507 -9.52 -8.02 12.08
C SER A 507 -10.55 -9.15 12.07
N LYS A 508 -11.85 -8.82 12.07
CA LYS A 508 -12.96 -9.79 12.12
C LYS A 508 -13.60 -10.05 10.76
N LEU A 509 -13.70 -9.01 9.92
CA LEU A 509 -14.50 -9.02 8.71
C LEU A 509 -13.67 -8.79 7.43
N GLY A 510 -12.34 -8.58 7.56
CA GLY A 510 -11.51 -8.20 6.43
C GLY A 510 -12.06 -6.96 5.72
N LEU A 511 -12.07 -6.96 4.40
CA LEU A 511 -12.59 -5.85 3.58
C LEU A 511 -14.11 -5.93 3.32
N PHE A 512 -14.84 -6.91 3.90
CA PHE A 512 -16.28 -7.10 3.66
C PHE A 512 -17.12 -5.84 3.89
N PRO A 513 -16.92 -5.03 4.95
CA PRO A 513 -17.70 -3.81 5.15
C PRO A 513 -17.57 -2.79 4.02
N LEU A 514 -16.39 -2.67 3.43
CA LEU A 514 -16.16 -1.77 2.28
C LEU A 514 -16.81 -2.32 1.00
N TRP A 515 -16.69 -3.61 0.75
CA TRP A 515 -17.38 -4.27 -0.35
C TRP A 515 -18.89 -4.09 -0.25
N PHE A 516 -19.47 -4.40 0.90
CA PHE A 516 -20.90 -4.29 1.16
C PHE A 516 -21.40 -2.86 0.99
N SER A 517 -20.75 -1.89 1.62
CA SER A 517 -21.15 -0.49 1.54
C SER A 517 -21.04 0.06 0.11
N GLY A 518 -19.97 -0.30 -0.61
CA GLY A 518 -19.76 0.09 -2.00
C GLY A 518 -20.86 -0.44 -2.92
N PHE A 519 -21.13 -1.73 -2.89
CA PHE A 519 -22.22 -2.33 -3.68
C PHE A 519 -23.59 -1.81 -3.28
N ALA A 520 -23.89 -1.72 -1.98
CA ALA A 520 -25.17 -1.19 -1.49
C ALA A 520 -25.43 0.24 -1.99
N ALA A 521 -24.41 1.11 -1.93
CA ALA A 521 -24.52 2.48 -2.44
C ALA A 521 -24.76 2.50 -3.95
N VAL A 522 -24.02 1.71 -4.74
CA VAL A 522 -24.18 1.65 -6.19
C VAL A 522 -25.58 1.14 -6.58
N PHE A 523 -26.07 0.05 -5.96
CA PHE A 523 -27.38 -0.50 -6.25
C PHE A 523 -28.51 0.46 -5.84
N ALA A 524 -28.42 1.10 -4.68
CA ALA A 524 -29.40 2.08 -4.23
C ALA A 524 -29.48 3.26 -5.20
N VAL A 525 -28.34 3.83 -5.58
CA VAL A 525 -28.28 4.96 -6.52
C VAL A 525 -28.76 4.57 -7.91
N ALA A 526 -28.39 3.38 -8.41
CA ALA A 526 -28.86 2.88 -9.69
C ALA A 526 -30.39 2.66 -9.70
N GLY A 527 -30.97 2.16 -8.60
CA GLY A 527 -32.42 2.03 -8.42
C GLY A 527 -33.15 3.38 -8.45
N LEU A 528 -32.60 4.40 -7.78
CA LEU A 528 -33.13 5.76 -7.84
C LEU A 528 -33.06 6.36 -9.26
N ALA A 529 -31.95 6.16 -9.95
CA ALA A 529 -31.79 6.61 -11.34
C ALA A 529 -32.80 5.92 -12.28
N HIS A 530 -33.04 4.63 -12.08
CA HIS A 530 -34.04 3.88 -12.86
C HIS A 530 -35.45 4.43 -12.67
N ARG A 531 -35.87 4.67 -11.42
CA ARG A 531 -37.16 5.28 -11.08
C ARG A 531 -37.32 6.67 -11.69
N ALA A 532 -36.31 7.50 -11.59
CA ALA A 532 -36.30 8.86 -12.16
C ALA A 532 -36.47 8.86 -13.70
N ARG A 533 -35.93 7.85 -14.40
CA ARG A 533 -36.08 7.69 -15.87
C ARG A 533 -37.50 7.25 -16.26
N HIS A 534 -38.08 6.32 -15.52
CA HIS A 534 -39.40 5.77 -15.83
C HIS A 534 -40.53 6.72 -15.44
N GLY A 535 -40.41 7.46 -14.34
CA GLY A 535 -41.34 8.52 -13.95
C GLY A 535 -41.49 9.58 -15.04
N ARG A 536 -40.40 10.01 -15.67
CA ARG A 536 -40.42 11.00 -16.76
C ARG A 536 -41.09 10.51 -18.03
N ARG A 537 -41.02 9.20 -18.36
CA ARG A 537 -41.68 8.61 -19.53
C ARG A 537 -43.19 8.52 -19.38
N ARG A 538 -43.73 8.53 -18.15
CA ARG A 538 -45.18 8.48 -17.88
C ARG A 538 -45.85 9.87 -17.99
N PHE A 539 -45.08 10.95 -17.92
CA PHE A 539 -45.56 12.32 -17.98
C PHE A 539 -45.10 13.07 -19.25
N ALA A 540 -44.48 12.41 -20.19
CA ALA A 540 -44.21 12.98 -21.51
C ALA A 540 -45.48 12.83 -22.36
N PRO A 541 -46.05 13.95 -22.94
CA PRO A 541 -47.27 13.95 -23.72
C PRO A 541 -47.11 13.12 -25.00
#